data_305c1692a542afbd0eb5c87fd657e4d2
#
_entry.id   305c1692a542afbd0eb5c87fd657e4d2
#
_cell.length_a   1.000
_cell.length_b   1.000
_cell.length_c   1.000
_cell.angle_alpha   90.00
_cell.angle_beta   90.00
_cell.angle_gamma   90.00
#
_symmetry.space_group_name_H-M   'P 1'
#
loop_
_entity.id
_entity.type
_entity.pdbx_description
1 polymer ?
#
loop_
_entity_poly.entity_id
_entity_poly.type
_entity_poly.pdbx_seq_one_letter_code
_entity_poly.pdbx_strand_id
1 'polypeptide(L)'
;FLGTVEKPKMLCDVFRETNVKRKEELDRGDIVKATYQRWERCVDYLVEFLKLTQNVEDIPVRDVTSGIIDDFEHFLRMRKGCANNAAVRYVRCVKNVMQYALAHKWITHDPFIGKKYQRTHTERQFLTEPELKAVMDLDLKDIPRLEVVRDTFVFCCFTGLAFCDIKSLLRSNITTDTEGNTWIRKAREKTGEMSIIPMLAVPRHIAEKYATNPVVIQKDVVLPVITNQKMNAYLKEIADLARIEKHLTTHLARHTFASLSLSNHVPIESISKMLGHSDIRTTQIYAKTQDKTVYEDMATMRRKFDCVMIN
;
A
#
# COMPACT_ATOMS: atom_id res chain seq x y z
N PHE A 1 -39.52 -23.67 -35.99
CA PHE A 1 -38.25 -23.45 -35.35
C PHE A 1 -38.52 -22.88 -33.95
N LEU A 2 -38.59 -23.75 -32.93
CA LEU A 2 -38.57 -23.36 -31.54
C LEU A 2 -37.10 -23.01 -31.21
N GLY A 3 -36.76 -21.72 -31.30
CA GLY A 3 -35.47 -21.23 -30.80
C GLY A 3 -35.39 -21.55 -29.32
N THR A 4 -34.40 -22.33 -28.94
CA THR A 4 -34.01 -22.50 -27.52
C THR A 4 -33.73 -21.11 -26.94
N VAL A 5 -34.65 -20.62 -26.13
CA VAL A 5 -34.43 -19.36 -25.39
C VAL A 5 -33.28 -19.62 -24.41
N GLU A 6 -32.08 -19.23 -24.81
CA GLU A 6 -30.94 -19.31 -23.89
C GLU A 6 -31.28 -18.57 -22.58
N LYS A 7 -31.13 -19.25 -21.46
CA LYS A 7 -31.36 -18.61 -20.18
C LYS A 7 -30.43 -17.39 -20.05
N PRO A 8 -30.99 -16.23 -19.67
CA PRO A 8 -30.18 -15.02 -19.56
C PRO A 8 -29.01 -15.23 -18.56
N LYS A 9 -27.81 -14.78 -18.90
CA LYS A 9 -26.69 -14.76 -18.00
C LYS A 9 -26.97 -13.77 -16.88
N MET A 10 -26.93 -14.24 -15.63
CA MET A 10 -27.21 -13.45 -14.45
C MET A 10 -25.92 -12.78 -13.93
N LEU A 11 -26.02 -11.55 -13.42
CA LEU A 11 -24.88 -10.73 -13.03
C LEU A 11 -24.03 -11.38 -11.93
N CYS A 12 -24.66 -11.81 -10.85
CA CYS A 12 -23.94 -12.42 -9.72
C CYS A 12 -23.36 -13.79 -10.10
N ASP A 13 -24.03 -14.55 -10.98
CA ASP A 13 -23.51 -15.82 -11.46
C ASP A 13 -22.28 -15.60 -12.35
N VAL A 14 -22.31 -14.65 -13.27
CA VAL A 14 -21.14 -14.28 -14.07
C VAL A 14 -20.00 -13.78 -13.19
N PHE A 15 -20.32 -13.03 -12.14
CA PHE A 15 -19.32 -12.56 -11.18
C PHE A 15 -18.67 -13.74 -10.46
N ARG A 16 -19.45 -14.72 -9.98
CA ARG A 16 -18.94 -15.95 -9.36
C ARG A 16 -18.08 -16.77 -10.33
N GLU A 17 -18.49 -16.88 -11.59
CA GLU A 17 -17.71 -17.53 -12.66
C GLU A 17 -16.33 -16.85 -12.81
N THR A 18 -16.28 -15.53 -12.83
CA THR A 18 -14.99 -14.81 -12.86
C THR A 18 -14.18 -14.99 -11.59
N ASN A 19 -14.82 -15.16 -10.42
CA ASN A 19 -14.13 -15.41 -9.14
C ASN A 19 -13.50 -16.81 -9.08
N VAL A 20 -14.05 -17.81 -9.77
CA VAL A 20 -13.39 -19.13 -9.91
C VAL A 20 -12.03 -18.96 -10.59
N LYS A 21 -11.93 -18.23 -11.69
CA LYS A 21 -10.65 -17.95 -12.37
C LYS A 21 -9.67 -17.20 -11.47
N ARG A 22 -10.18 -16.24 -10.68
CA ARG A 22 -9.34 -15.52 -9.69
C ARG A 22 -8.88 -16.40 -8.53
N LYS A 23 -9.63 -17.45 -8.20
CA LYS A 23 -9.19 -18.44 -7.22
C LYS A 23 -8.01 -19.23 -7.76
N GLU A 24 -8.03 -19.59 -9.03
CA GLU A 24 -6.90 -20.25 -9.71
C GLU A 24 -5.67 -19.32 -9.76
N GLU A 25 -5.87 -18.00 -10.03
CA GLU A 25 -4.79 -17.00 -9.96
C GLU A 25 -4.20 -16.89 -8.54
N LEU A 26 -5.05 -16.97 -7.49
CA LEU A 26 -4.60 -16.98 -6.10
C LEU A 26 -3.77 -18.24 -5.80
N ASP A 27 -4.23 -19.39 -6.23
CA ASP A 27 -3.59 -20.67 -5.96
C ASP A 27 -2.23 -20.80 -6.69
N ARG A 28 -2.07 -20.10 -7.83
CA ARG A 28 -0.77 -19.92 -8.52
C ARG A 28 0.12 -18.84 -7.92
N GLY A 29 -0.43 -17.98 -7.04
CA GLY A 29 0.31 -16.86 -6.46
C GLY A 29 0.34 -15.59 -7.32
N ASP A 30 -0.41 -15.53 -8.43
CA ASP A 30 -0.49 -14.37 -9.32
C ASP A 30 -1.19 -13.18 -8.63
N ILE A 31 -2.10 -13.46 -7.70
CA ILE A 31 -2.75 -12.45 -6.86
C ILE A 31 -2.65 -12.81 -5.37
N VAL A 32 -2.70 -11.80 -4.52
CA VAL A 32 -2.71 -12.01 -3.06
C VAL A 32 -4.11 -12.26 -2.51
N LYS A 33 -4.20 -13.03 -1.41
CA LYS A 33 -5.46 -13.39 -0.73
C LYS A 33 -6.39 -12.19 -0.51
N ALA A 34 -5.87 -11.04 -0.09
CA ALA A 34 -6.67 -9.83 0.14
C ALA A 34 -7.32 -9.28 -1.14
N THR A 35 -6.70 -9.51 -2.30
CA THR A 35 -7.30 -9.17 -3.59
C THR A 35 -8.48 -10.07 -3.89
N TYR A 36 -8.31 -11.39 -3.77
CA TYR A 36 -9.37 -12.36 -3.95
C TYR A 36 -10.56 -12.12 -3.00
N GLN A 37 -10.32 -11.96 -1.71
CA GLN A 37 -11.36 -11.68 -0.71
C GLN A 37 -12.17 -10.40 -1.01
N ARG A 38 -11.56 -9.40 -1.63
CA ARG A 38 -12.29 -8.20 -2.07
C ARG A 38 -13.28 -8.52 -3.19
N TRP A 39 -12.94 -9.40 -4.12
CA TRP A 39 -13.83 -9.82 -5.20
C TRP A 39 -14.99 -10.63 -4.66
N GLU A 40 -14.76 -11.55 -3.73
CA GLU A 40 -15.83 -12.29 -3.06
C GLU A 40 -16.78 -11.36 -2.32
N ARG A 41 -16.24 -10.47 -1.48
CA ARG A 41 -17.05 -9.49 -0.76
C ARG A 41 -17.84 -8.56 -1.69
N CYS A 42 -17.33 -8.30 -2.88
CA CYS A 42 -18.05 -7.49 -3.87
C CYS A 42 -19.33 -8.18 -4.34
N VAL A 43 -19.31 -9.49 -4.55
CA VAL A 43 -20.51 -10.27 -4.88
C VAL A 43 -21.52 -10.21 -3.73
N ASP A 44 -21.05 -10.42 -2.50
CA ASP A 44 -21.94 -10.37 -1.33
C ASP A 44 -22.65 -9.01 -1.20
N TYR A 45 -21.90 -7.92 -1.41
CA TYR A 45 -22.45 -6.57 -1.39
C TYR A 45 -23.42 -6.33 -2.54
N LEU A 46 -23.16 -6.92 -3.72
CA LEU A 46 -24.04 -6.78 -4.88
C LEU A 46 -25.36 -7.51 -4.67
N VAL A 47 -25.32 -8.75 -4.17
CA VAL A 47 -26.52 -9.52 -3.82
C VAL A 47 -27.35 -8.79 -2.75
N GLU A 48 -26.73 -8.28 -1.70
CA GLU A 48 -27.42 -7.51 -0.69
C GLU A 48 -28.05 -6.23 -1.22
N PHE A 49 -27.33 -5.52 -2.09
CA PHE A 49 -27.83 -4.32 -2.78
C PHE A 49 -29.08 -4.64 -3.60
N LEU A 50 -29.05 -5.68 -4.44
CA LEU A 50 -30.19 -6.09 -5.28
C LEU A 50 -31.41 -6.51 -4.45
N LYS A 51 -31.19 -7.25 -3.34
CA LYS A 51 -32.26 -7.60 -2.41
C LYS A 51 -32.92 -6.37 -1.79
N LEU A 52 -32.13 -5.39 -1.37
CA LEU A 52 -32.64 -4.20 -0.67
C LEU A 52 -33.31 -3.19 -1.61
N THR A 53 -32.84 -3.07 -2.85
CA THR A 53 -33.30 -2.02 -3.76
C THR A 53 -34.29 -2.50 -4.79
N GLN A 54 -34.22 -3.76 -5.21
CA GLN A 54 -35.05 -4.33 -6.27
C GLN A 54 -35.85 -5.55 -5.83
N ASN A 55 -35.66 -6.00 -4.58
CA ASN A 55 -36.29 -7.21 -4.03
C ASN A 55 -36.03 -8.49 -4.85
N VAL A 56 -34.85 -8.59 -5.47
CA VAL A 56 -34.39 -9.75 -6.24
C VAL A 56 -33.01 -10.18 -5.78
N GLU A 57 -32.64 -11.44 -6.03
CA GLU A 57 -31.31 -11.96 -5.66
C GLU A 57 -30.26 -11.71 -6.74
N ASP A 58 -30.69 -11.59 -8.00
CA ASP A 58 -29.82 -11.37 -9.14
C ASP A 58 -30.61 -10.74 -10.29
N ILE A 59 -29.90 -10.14 -11.27
CA ILE A 59 -30.47 -9.55 -12.48
C ILE A 59 -29.69 -10.01 -13.72
N PRO A 60 -30.33 -10.09 -14.90
CA PRO A 60 -29.61 -10.36 -16.13
C PRO A 60 -28.53 -9.32 -16.40
N VAL A 61 -27.34 -9.73 -16.87
CA VAL A 61 -26.24 -8.80 -17.19
C VAL A 61 -26.64 -7.73 -18.22
N ARG A 62 -27.58 -8.05 -19.13
CA ARG A 62 -28.09 -7.11 -20.11
C ARG A 62 -28.93 -5.98 -19.52
N ASP A 63 -29.49 -6.18 -18.34
CA ASP A 63 -30.38 -5.24 -17.67
C ASP A 63 -29.59 -4.29 -16.71
N VAL A 64 -28.26 -4.49 -16.60
CA VAL A 64 -27.39 -3.62 -15.82
C VAL A 64 -27.22 -2.28 -16.51
N THR A 65 -27.83 -1.25 -15.97
CA THR A 65 -27.75 0.13 -16.45
C THR A 65 -26.69 0.93 -15.68
N SER A 66 -26.30 2.09 -16.22
CA SER A 66 -25.44 3.04 -15.49
C SER A 66 -26.08 3.55 -14.20
N GLY A 67 -27.43 3.63 -14.15
CA GLY A 67 -28.16 3.99 -12.92
C GLY A 67 -27.98 2.96 -11.81
N ILE A 68 -28.11 1.67 -12.12
CA ILE A 68 -27.88 0.58 -11.14
C ILE A 68 -26.44 0.64 -10.58
N ILE A 69 -25.46 1.01 -11.39
CA ILE A 69 -24.07 1.12 -10.96
C ILE A 69 -23.88 2.32 -10.02
N ASP A 70 -24.51 3.46 -10.31
CA ASP A 70 -24.48 4.64 -9.43
C ASP A 70 -25.18 4.35 -8.10
N ASP A 71 -26.34 3.67 -8.13
CA ASP A 71 -27.08 3.25 -6.93
C ASP A 71 -26.26 2.26 -6.09
N PHE A 72 -25.53 1.35 -6.72
CA PHE A 72 -24.62 0.44 -6.03
C PHE A 72 -23.45 1.19 -5.37
N GLU A 73 -22.85 2.17 -6.06
CA GLU A 73 -21.81 3.04 -5.46
C GLU A 73 -22.34 3.80 -4.26
N HIS A 74 -23.55 4.37 -4.39
CA HIS A 74 -24.24 5.05 -3.28
C HIS A 74 -24.51 4.11 -2.10
N PHE A 75 -25.02 2.90 -2.36
CA PHE A 75 -25.22 1.86 -1.34
C PHE A 75 -23.93 1.52 -0.60
N LEU A 76 -22.82 1.33 -1.33
CA LEU A 76 -21.52 1.07 -0.70
C LEU A 76 -21.09 2.17 0.26
N ARG A 77 -21.36 3.43 -0.08
CA ARG A 77 -20.99 4.58 0.76
C ARG A 77 -21.94 4.74 1.95
N MET A 78 -23.23 4.70 1.72
CA MET A 78 -24.24 5.04 2.73
C MET A 78 -24.61 3.87 3.65
N ARG A 79 -24.67 2.65 3.11
CA ARG A 79 -25.07 1.46 3.90
C ARG A 79 -23.88 0.65 4.40
N LYS A 80 -22.80 0.57 3.61
CA LYS A 80 -21.60 -0.19 3.99
C LYS A 80 -20.52 0.69 4.63
N GLY A 81 -20.71 2.01 4.71
CA GLY A 81 -19.75 2.94 5.29
C GLY A 81 -18.42 2.99 4.53
N CYS A 82 -18.40 2.63 3.25
CA CYS A 82 -17.20 2.64 2.46
C CYS A 82 -16.75 4.08 2.18
N ALA A 83 -15.50 4.42 2.52
CA ALA A 83 -14.89 5.64 2.03
C ALA A 83 -14.83 5.63 0.49
N ASN A 84 -14.80 6.80 -0.15
CA ASN A 84 -14.83 6.95 -1.62
C ASN A 84 -13.87 5.98 -2.35
N ASN A 85 -12.61 5.92 -1.93
CA ASN A 85 -11.61 5.06 -2.59
C ASN A 85 -11.91 3.56 -2.44
N ALA A 86 -12.61 3.15 -1.37
CA ALA A 86 -13.05 1.77 -1.19
C ALA A 86 -14.26 1.45 -2.09
N ALA A 87 -15.26 2.33 -2.13
CA ALA A 87 -16.41 2.20 -3.03
C ALA A 87 -15.97 2.09 -4.50
N VAL A 88 -15.10 3.01 -4.95
CA VAL A 88 -14.54 2.98 -6.32
C VAL A 88 -13.81 1.67 -6.63
N ARG A 89 -13.17 1.02 -5.64
CA ARG A 89 -12.54 -0.30 -5.87
C ARG A 89 -13.57 -1.39 -6.13
N TYR A 90 -14.69 -1.40 -5.41
CA TYR A 90 -15.78 -2.36 -5.64
C TYR A 90 -16.47 -2.11 -6.98
N VAL A 91 -16.78 -0.86 -7.31
CA VAL A 91 -17.35 -0.48 -8.61
C VAL A 91 -16.44 -0.93 -9.77
N ARG A 92 -15.11 -0.85 -9.61
CA ARG A 92 -14.17 -1.38 -10.61
C ARG A 92 -14.22 -2.91 -10.73
N CYS A 93 -14.54 -3.64 -9.66
CA CYS A 93 -14.77 -5.08 -9.78
C CYS A 93 -15.98 -5.37 -10.66
N VAL A 94 -17.11 -4.65 -10.45
CA VAL A 94 -18.29 -4.75 -11.32
C VAL A 94 -17.95 -4.39 -12.76
N LYS A 95 -17.19 -3.29 -12.98
CA LYS A 95 -16.74 -2.91 -14.32
C LYS A 95 -16.01 -4.03 -15.05
N ASN A 96 -15.09 -4.72 -14.37
CA ASN A 96 -14.35 -5.82 -14.98
C ASN A 96 -15.28 -6.99 -15.37
N VAL A 97 -16.31 -7.27 -14.56
CA VAL A 97 -17.32 -8.30 -14.88
C VAL A 97 -18.16 -7.88 -16.09
N MET A 98 -18.55 -6.61 -16.17
CA MET A 98 -19.28 -6.10 -17.34
C MET A 98 -18.41 -6.12 -18.61
N GLN A 99 -17.12 -5.82 -18.51
CA GLN A 99 -16.16 -5.97 -19.61
C GLN A 99 -16.01 -7.45 -20.04
N TYR A 100 -16.01 -8.37 -19.09
CA TYR A 100 -16.03 -9.80 -19.38
C TYR A 100 -17.32 -10.20 -20.12
N ALA A 101 -18.50 -9.73 -19.67
CA ALA A 101 -19.78 -9.97 -20.32
C ALA A 101 -19.81 -9.38 -21.74
N LEU A 102 -19.23 -8.20 -21.95
CA LEU A 102 -19.12 -7.56 -23.27
C LEU A 102 -18.23 -8.37 -24.22
N ALA A 103 -17.08 -8.85 -23.76
CA ALA A 103 -16.18 -9.69 -24.53
C ALA A 103 -16.82 -11.02 -24.96
N HIS A 104 -17.74 -11.56 -24.13
CA HIS A 104 -18.52 -12.76 -24.45
C HIS A 104 -19.81 -12.48 -25.24
N LYS A 105 -20.06 -11.21 -25.64
CA LYS A 105 -21.24 -10.77 -26.39
C LYS A 105 -22.58 -11.05 -25.66
N TRP A 106 -22.56 -11.12 -24.33
CA TRP A 106 -23.78 -11.24 -23.51
C TRP A 106 -24.48 -9.89 -23.33
N ILE A 107 -23.74 -8.81 -23.54
CA ILE A 107 -24.22 -7.42 -23.63
C ILE A 107 -23.69 -6.76 -24.90
N THR A 108 -24.40 -5.76 -25.41
CA THR A 108 -24.04 -5.05 -26.65
C THR A 108 -23.32 -3.72 -26.39
N HIS A 109 -23.41 -3.17 -25.17
CA HIS A 109 -22.80 -1.90 -24.83
C HIS A 109 -22.31 -1.92 -23.36
N ASP A 110 -21.27 -1.14 -23.10
CA ASP A 110 -20.68 -1.01 -21.77
C ASP A 110 -21.50 0.00 -20.94
N PRO A 111 -22.14 -0.41 -19.81
CA PRO A 111 -22.89 0.50 -18.95
C PRO A 111 -22.00 1.53 -18.22
N PHE A 112 -20.70 1.43 -18.33
CA PHE A 112 -19.72 2.39 -17.76
C PHE A 112 -19.33 3.50 -18.73
N ILE A 113 -19.85 3.53 -19.97
CA ILE A 113 -19.55 4.61 -20.91
C ILE A 113 -19.94 5.97 -20.30
N GLY A 114 -19.01 6.93 -20.36
CA GLY A 114 -19.22 8.29 -19.83
C GLY A 114 -19.11 8.41 -18.31
N LYS A 115 -18.97 7.32 -17.56
CA LYS A 115 -18.84 7.34 -16.09
C LYS A 115 -17.39 7.44 -15.64
N LYS A 116 -17.13 8.38 -14.72
CA LYS A 116 -15.80 8.58 -14.11
C LYS A 116 -15.90 8.42 -12.59
N TYR A 117 -15.51 7.26 -12.08
CA TYR A 117 -15.34 7.02 -10.64
C TYR A 117 -13.94 7.40 -10.23
N GLN A 118 -13.77 8.63 -9.76
CA GLN A 118 -12.47 9.19 -9.40
C GLN A 118 -12.11 8.84 -7.96
N ARG A 119 -10.85 8.48 -7.75
CA ARG A 119 -10.29 8.38 -6.41
C ARG A 119 -10.01 9.77 -5.86
N THR A 120 -10.40 10.01 -4.62
CA THR A 120 -9.94 11.19 -3.88
C THR A 120 -8.46 11.03 -3.57
N HIS A 121 -7.71 12.10 -3.76
CA HIS A 121 -6.32 12.17 -3.34
C HIS A 121 -6.29 12.11 -1.81
N THR A 122 -5.51 11.20 -1.25
CA THR A 122 -5.27 11.13 0.19
C THR A 122 -3.88 11.69 0.44
N GLU A 123 -3.78 12.73 1.24
CA GLU A 123 -2.50 13.21 1.72
C GLU A 123 -1.83 12.12 2.56
N ARG A 124 -0.56 11.88 2.26
CA ARG A 124 0.22 10.86 2.95
C ARG A 124 1.02 11.53 4.04
N GLN A 125 0.65 11.25 5.26
CA GLN A 125 1.41 11.70 6.41
C GLN A 125 2.76 10.98 6.48
N PHE A 126 3.74 11.66 7.06
CA PHE A 126 5.06 11.13 7.41
C PHE A 126 5.52 11.79 8.70
N LEU A 127 6.51 11.23 9.38
CA LEU A 127 7.12 11.84 10.56
C LEU A 127 8.16 12.90 10.15
N THR A 128 8.12 14.02 10.82
CA THR A 128 9.22 14.98 10.81
C THR A 128 10.43 14.43 11.58
N GLU A 129 11.60 15.00 11.38
CA GLU A 129 12.80 14.59 12.13
C GLU A 129 12.62 14.66 13.66
N PRO A 130 12.03 15.73 14.25
CA PRO A 130 11.74 15.78 15.68
C PRO A 130 10.79 14.68 16.15
N GLU A 131 9.72 14.38 15.37
CA GLU A 131 8.77 13.31 15.70
C GLU A 131 9.42 11.93 15.63
N LEU A 132 10.26 11.66 14.61
CA LEU A 132 11.01 10.42 14.51
C LEU A 132 11.98 10.29 15.69
N LYS A 133 12.66 11.38 16.04
CA LYS A 133 13.55 11.41 17.21
C LYS A 133 12.78 11.13 18.51
N ALA A 134 11.60 11.71 18.70
CA ALA A 134 10.77 11.44 19.87
C ALA A 134 10.40 9.95 20.00
N VAL A 135 10.11 9.27 18.88
CA VAL A 135 9.89 7.81 18.88
C VAL A 135 11.16 7.04 19.25
N MET A 136 12.32 7.45 18.72
CA MET A 136 13.59 6.78 18.99
C MET A 136 14.03 6.92 20.45
N ASP A 137 13.78 8.08 21.05
CA ASP A 137 14.22 8.43 22.41
C ASP A 137 13.32 7.82 23.51
N LEU A 138 12.20 7.16 23.16
CA LEU A 138 11.34 6.50 24.16
C LEU A 138 12.12 5.43 24.92
N ASP A 139 12.13 5.50 26.24
CA ASP A 139 12.64 4.42 27.09
C ASP A 139 11.55 3.35 27.26
N LEU A 140 11.76 2.22 26.61
CA LEU A 140 10.81 1.08 26.58
C LEU A 140 11.45 -0.22 27.11
N LYS A 141 12.57 -0.12 27.84
CA LYS A 141 13.32 -1.29 28.33
C LYS A 141 12.45 -2.23 29.18
N ASP A 142 11.52 -1.67 29.95
CA ASP A 142 10.62 -2.43 30.82
C ASP A 142 9.37 -2.93 30.07
N ILE A 143 9.21 -2.61 28.79
CA ILE A 143 8.06 -2.99 27.96
C ILE A 143 8.55 -3.65 26.65
N PRO A 144 9.11 -4.87 26.72
CA PRO A 144 9.77 -5.51 25.56
C PRO A 144 8.88 -5.61 24.32
N ARG A 145 7.54 -5.76 24.48
CA ARG A 145 6.59 -5.82 23.35
C ARG A 145 6.54 -4.52 22.55
N LEU A 146 6.65 -3.37 23.22
CA LEU A 146 6.67 -2.05 22.57
C LEU A 146 8.07 -1.74 22.02
N GLU A 147 9.11 -2.16 22.73
CA GLU A 147 10.50 -1.96 22.30
C GLU A 147 10.75 -2.61 20.93
N VAL A 148 10.36 -3.88 20.75
CA VAL A 148 10.48 -4.58 19.46
C VAL A 148 9.70 -3.87 18.35
N VAL A 149 8.52 -3.35 18.65
CA VAL A 149 7.69 -2.64 17.68
C VAL A 149 8.28 -1.28 17.32
N ARG A 150 8.75 -0.51 18.31
CA ARG A 150 9.46 0.75 18.11
C ARG A 150 10.68 0.53 17.22
N ASP A 151 11.52 -0.44 17.55
CA ASP A 151 12.74 -0.74 16.82
C ASP A 151 12.45 -1.20 15.38
N THR A 152 11.46 -2.06 15.18
CA THR A 152 11.01 -2.45 13.83
C THR A 152 10.50 -1.26 13.03
N PHE A 153 9.72 -0.38 13.65
CA PHE A 153 9.20 0.82 13.00
C PHE A 153 10.34 1.79 12.61
N VAL A 154 11.26 2.06 13.54
CA VAL A 154 12.44 2.89 13.28
C VAL A 154 13.30 2.28 12.18
N PHE A 155 13.54 0.97 12.20
CA PHE A 155 14.25 0.28 11.13
C PHE A 155 13.60 0.55 9.76
N CYS A 156 12.27 0.49 9.68
CA CYS A 156 11.53 0.80 8.44
C CYS A 156 11.61 2.29 8.07
N CYS A 157 11.73 3.22 9.04
CA CYS A 157 11.93 4.64 8.77
C CYS A 157 13.30 4.95 8.14
N PHE A 158 14.30 4.09 8.35
CA PHE A 158 15.64 4.26 7.79
C PHE A 158 15.94 3.35 6.59
N THR A 159 15.05 2.42 6.26
CA THR A 159 15.25 1.49 5.14
C THR A 159 14.14 1.56 4.08
N GLY A 160 13.00 2.12 4.43
CA GLY A 160 11.84 2.17 3.55
C GLY A 160 11.19 0.82 3.25
N LEU A 161 11.60 -0.26 3.92
CA LEU A 161 11.02 -1.59 3.72
C LEU A 161 9.53 -1.60 4.10
N ALA A 162 8.72 -2.31 3.30
CA ALA A 162 7.33 -2.54 3.65
C ALA A 162 7.21 -3.65 4.72
N PHE A 163 6.07 -3.73 5.40
CA PHE A 163 5.85 -4.71 6.47
C PHE A 163 6.12 -6.16 6.03
N CYS A 164 5.67 -6.57 4.84
CA CYS A 164 5.93 -7.91 4.33
C CYS A 164 7.43 -8.16 4.11
N ASP A 165 8.13 -7.16 3.60
CA ASP A 165 9.53 -7.25 3.24
C ASP A 165 10.43 -7.32 4.50
N ILE A 166 10.15 -6.50 5.55
CA ILE A 166 10.89 -6.57 6.82
C ILE A 166 10.59 -7.86 7.59
N LYS A 167 9.35 -8.36 7.53
CA LYS A 167 8.96 -9.60 8.20
C LYS A 167 9.69 -10.83 7.63
N SER A 168 9.98 -10.82 6.33
CA SER A 168 10.69 -11.89 5.60
C SER A 168 12.14 -11.53 5.28
N LEU A 169 12.70 -10.50 5.94
CA LEU A 169 14.09 -10.10 5.73
C LEU A 169 15.02 -11.10 6.40
N LEU A 170 15.71 -11.91 5.58
CA LEU A 170 16.69 -12.90 6.05
C LEU A 170 18.04 -12.24 6.32
N ARG A 171 18.86 -12.87 7.16
CA ARG A 171 20.25 -12.43 7.41
C ARG A 171 21.08 -12.44 6.11
N SER A 172 20.85 -13.39 5.22
CA SER A 172 21.49 -13.51 3.90
C SER A 172 21.15 -12.34 2.95
N ASN A 173 20.09 -11.56 3.23
CA ASN A 173 19.79 -10.35 2.49
C ASN A 173 20.70 -9.16 2.85
N ILE A 174 21.47 -9.27 3.93
CA ILE A 174 22.49 -8.29 4.32
C ILE A 174 23.82 -8.74 3.73
N THR A 175 24.39 -7.92 2.85
CA THR A 175 25.65 -8.22 2.14
C THR A 175 26.64 -7.09 2.35
N THR A 176 27.93 -7.42 2.36
CA THR A 176 29.01 -6.42 2.40
C THR A 176 29.69 -6.42 1.03
N ASP A 177 29.94 -5.22 0.49
CA ASP A 177 30.67 -5.06 -0.75
C ASP A 177 32.20 -5.10 -0.53
N THR A 178 32.96 -5.00 -1.61
CA THR A 178 34.42 -5.01 -1.59
C THR A 178 35.06 -3.82 -0.89
N GLU A 179 34.29 -2.75 -0.69
CA GLU A 179 34.71 -1.53 0.01
C GLU A 179 34.32 -1.55 1.49
N GLY A 180 33.66 -2.61 1.96
CA GLY A 180 33.22 -2.75 3.35
C GLY A 180 31.85 -2.12 3.63
N ASN A 181 31.14 -1.59 2.62
CA ASN A 181 29.80 -1.04 2.81
C ASN A 181 28.78 -2.17 2.96
N THR A 182 27.88 -2.01 3.91
CA THR A 182 26.81 -2.98 4.16
C THR A 182 25.52 -2.57 3.42
N TRP A 183 24.89 -3.54 2.77
CA TRP A 183 23.71 -3.33 1.94
C TRP A 183 22.60 -4.31 2.31
N ILE A 184 21.35 -3.86 2.27
CA ILE A 184 20.18 -4.71 2.26
C ILE A 184 19.76 -4.93 0.80
N ARG A 185 19.71 -6.20 0.37
CA ARG A 185 19.24 -6.61 -0.96
C ARG A 185 18.04 -7.54 -0.80
N LYS A 186 16.84 -6.99 -0.99
CA LYS A 186 15.58 -7.71 -0.76
C LYS A 186 14.66 -7.57 -1.96
N ALA A 187 14.31 -8.67 -2.59
CA ALA A 187 13.21 -8.70 -3.54
C ALA A 187 11.90 -8.45 -2.79
N ARG A 188 11.07 -7.53 -3.29
CA ARG A 188 9.79 -7.18 -2.68
C ARG A 188 8.79 -8.33 -2.81
N GLU A 189 8.17 -8.70 -1.72
CA GLU A 189 7.13 -9.74 -1.68
C GLU A 189 5.94 -9.46 -2.61
N LYS A 190 5.64 -8.19 -2.86
CA LYS A 190 4.47 -7.79 -3.66
C LYS A 190 4.73 -7.74 -5.16
N THR A 191 5.94 -7.42 -5.60
CA THR A 191 6.23 -7.08 -6.99
C THR A 191 7.43 -7.81 -7.58
N GLY A 192 8.22 -8.52 -6.76
CA GLY A 192 9.47 -9.12 -7.16
C GLY A 192 10.63 -8.16 -7.40
N GLU A 193 10.36 -6.85 -7.45
CA GLU A 193 11.37 -5.82 -7.69
C GLU A 193 12.43 -5.78 -6.59
N MET A 194 13.68 -5.62 -6.95
CA MET A 194 14.80 -5.59 -6.00
C MET A 194 14.91 -4.22 -5.32
N SER A 195 14.79 -4.21 -3.99
CA SER A 195 15.18 -3.08 -3.13
C SER A 195 16.66 -3.21 -2.79
N ILE A 196 17.45 -2.17 -3.08
CA ILE A 196 18.89 -2.10 -2.77
C ILE A 196 19.08 -0.87 -1.87
N ILE A 197 19.38 -1.12 -0.59
CA ILE A 197 19.35 -0.09 0.45
C ILE A 197 20.67 -0.11 1.20
N PRO A 198 21.42 1.02 1.30
CA PRO A 198 22.59 1.11 2.15
C PRO A 198 22.17 0.98 3.62
N MET A 199 22.86 0.15 4.37
CA MET A 199 22.55 -0.08 5.78
C MET A 199 23.23 0.98 6.65
N LEU A 200 22.47 2.02 7.01
CA LEU A 200 22.92 3.09 7.87
C LEU A 200 23.19 2.61 9.31
N ALA A 201 23.81 3.46 10.14
CA ALA A 201 24.17 3.10 11.52
C ALA A 201 22.97 2.69 12.38
N VAL A 202 21.84 3.40 12.29
CA VAL A 202 20.65 3.12 13.10
C VAL A 202 20.06 1.73 12.81
N PRO A 203 19.73 1.35 11.57
CA PRO A 203 19.23 0.01 11.29
C PRO A 203 20.26 -1.08 11.58
N ARG A 204 21.55 -0.80 11.43
CA ARG A 204 22.62 -1.74 11.81
C ARG A 204 22.59 -2.03 13.30
N HIS A 205 22.60 -1.00 14.14
CA HIS A 205 22.53 -1.13 15.59
C HIS A 205 21.29 -1.92 16.05
N ILE A 206 20.13 -1.64 15.43
CA ILE A 206 18.89 -2.39 15.70
C ILE A 206 19.05 -3.87 15.33
N ALA A 207 19.61 -4.19 14.16
CA ALA A 207 19.84 -5.57 13.75
C ALA A 207 20.79 -6.31 14.69
N GLU A 208 21.88 -5.68 15.12
CA GLU A 208 22.83 -6.20 16.09
C GLU A 208 22.19 -6.47 17.46
N LYS A 209 21.33 -5.56 17.94
CA LYS A 209 20.58 -5.71 19.20
C LYS A 209 19.76 -7.01 19.23
N TYR A 210 19.17 -7.40 18.11
CA TYR A 210 18.33 -8.61 18.02
C TYR A 210 19.07 -9.85 17.49
N ALA A 211 20.37 -9.76 17.23
CA ALA A 211 21.14 -10.87 16.62
C ALA A 211 21.09 -12.18 17.42
N THR A 212 21.00 -12.09 18.76
CA THR A 212 20.94 -13.23 19.70
C THR A 212 19.50 -13.61 20.08
N ASN A 213 18.49 -12.93 19.57
CA ASN A 213 17.10 -13.24 19.89
C ASN A 213 16.72 -14.63 19.38
N PRO A 214 16.10 -15.51 20.21
CA PRO A 214 15.78 -16.90 19.82
C PRO A 214 14.93 -17.00 18.55
N VAL A 215 13.95 -16.08 18.37
CA VAL A 215 13.07 -16.06 17.18
C VAL A 215 13.87 -15.71 15.92
N VAL A 216 14.81 -14.77 16.05
CA VAL A 216 15.70 -14.33 14.97
C VAL A 216 16.62 -15.45 14.54
N ILE A 217 17.20 -16.18 15.50
CA ILE A 217 18.07 -17.33 15.23
C ILE A 217 17.27 -18.46 14.57
N GLN A 218 16.13 -18.84 15.16
CA GLN A 218 15.32 -19.96 14.68
C GLN A 218 14.80 -19.76 13.25
N LYS A 219 14.42 -18.52 12.88
CA LYS A 219 13.83 -18.21 11.57
C LYS A 219 14.84 -17.66 10.56
N ASP A 220 16.08 -17.47 10.96
CA ASP A 220 17.15 -16.82 10.17
C ASP A 220 16.75 -15.43 9.62
N VAL A 221 15.94 -14.68 10.38
CA VAL A 221 15.49 -13.32 10.03
C VAL A 221 16.35 -12.26 10.71
N VAL A 222 16.24 -11.01 10.28
CA VAL A 222 16.99 -9.88 10.88
C VAL A 222 16.32 -9.37 12.14
N LEU A 223 14.99 -9.33 12.19
CA LEU A 223 14.21 -8.81 13.32
C LEU A 223 13.07 -9.75 13.73
N PRO A 224 12.66 -9.77 15.02
CA PRO A 224 11.58 -10.61 15.52
C PRO A 224 10.20 -9.96 15.25
N VAL A 225 9.87 -9.73 13.96
CA VAL A 225 8.67 -8.99 13.55
C VAL A 225 7.40 -9.78 13.87
N ILE A 226 6.50 -9.15 14.63
CA ILE A 226 5.18 -9.69 14.99
C ILE A 226 4.16 -9.56 13.84
N THR A 227 2.89 -9.92 14.05
CA THR A 227 1.85 -9.76 13.02
C THR A 227 1.54 -8.29 12.74
N ASN A 228 1.14 -7.95 11.51
CA ASN A 228 0.84 -6.56 11.13
C ASN A 228 -0.28 -5.94 11.98
N GLN A 229 -1.27 -6.74 12.35
CA GLN A 229 -2.37 -6.27 13.19
C GLN A 229 -1.87 -5.86 14.59
N LYS A 230 -1.08 -6.72 15.25
CA LYS A 230 -0.46 -6.40 16.55
C LYS A 230 0.52 -5.24 16.43
N MET A 231 1.32 -5.21 15.36
CA MET A 231 2.26 -4.11 15.07
C MET A 231 1.54 -2.76 15.04
N ASN A 232 0.46 -2.65 14.25
CA ASN A 232 -0.31 -1.41 14.16
C ASN A 232 -1.07 -1.06 15.46
N ALA A 233 -1.48 -2.05 16.25
CA ALA A 233 -2.09 -1.80 17.56
C ALA A 233 -1.07 -1.19 18.54
N TYR A 234 0.14 -1.76 18.62
CA TYR A 234 1.19 -1.25 19.51
C TYR A 234 1.81 0.08 19.03
N LEU A 235 1.79 0.33 17.72
CA LEU A 235 2.21 1.64 17.18
C LEU A 235 1.30 2.78 17.64
N LYS A 236 0.03 2.52 17.97
CA LYS A 236 -0.84 3.53 18.59
C LYS A 236 -0.36 3.88 20.00
N GLU A 237 -0.04 2.86 20.83
CA GLU A 237 0.50 3.09 22.16
C GLU A 237 1.82 3.88 22.10
N ILE A 238 2.68 3.56 21.13
CA ILE A 238 3.95 4.29 20.90
C ILE A 238 3.68 5.74 20.49
N ALA A 239 2.68 6.00 19.63
CA ALA A 239 2.30 7.35 19.24
C ALA A 239 1.86 8.18 20.45
N ASP A 240 1.01 7.59 21.31
CA ASP A 240 0.51 8.22 22.54
C ASP A 240 1.69 8.55 23.49
N LEU A 241 2.61 7.61 23.70
CA LEU A 241 3.79 7.81 24.53
C LEU A 241 4.74 8.89 23.98
N ALA A 242 4.90 8.93 22.65
CA ALA A 242 5.73 9.94 21.96
C ALA A 242 4.99 11.28 21.78
N ARG A 243 3.71 11.40 22.19
CA ARG A 243 2.85 12.57 22.00
C ARG A 243 2.71 12.97 20.52
N ILE A 244 2.57 11.99 19.64
CA ILE A 244 2.40 12.15 18.20
C ILE A 244 0.93 11.91 17.84
N GLU A 245 0.25 12.92 17.30
CA GLU A 245 -1.14 12.81 16.88
C GLU A 245 -1.34 12.00 15.59
N LYS A 246 -0.26 11.82 14.80
CA LYS A 246 -0.31 11.06 13.55
C LYS A 246 -0.52 9.57 13.81
N HIS A 247 -1.33 8.94 12.98
CA HIS A 247 -1.57 7.50 13.06
C HIS A 247 -0.35 6.72 12.58
N LEU A 248 0.48 6.23 13.51
CA LEU A 248 1.66 5.43 13.17
C LEU A 248 1.24 4.07 12.58
N THR A 249 1.82 3.75 11.43
CA THR A 249 1.68 2.46 10.75
C THR A 249 3.01 2.09 10.10
N THR A 250 3.21 0.83 9.80
CA THR A 250 4.40 0.40 9.05
C THR A 250 4.50 1.07 7.67
N HIS A 251 3.35 1.46 7.09
CA HIS A 251 3.33 2.19 5.82
C HIS A 251 3.76 3.65 5.98
N LEU A 252 3.40 4.27 7.12
CA LEU A 252 3.86 5.61 7.45
C LEU A 252 5.39 5.64 7.63
N ALA A 253 6.01 4.60 8.20
CA ALA A 253 7.47 4.50 8.27
C ALA A 253 8.13 4.58 6.88
N ARG A 254 7.57 3.88 5.90
CA ARG A 254 8.05 3.94 4.51
C ARG A 254 7.84 5.32 3.88
N HIS A 255 6.73 6.01 4.19
CA HIS A 255 6.52 7.39 3.77
C HIS A 255 7.53 8.34 4.41
N THR A 256 7.83 8.13 5.71
CA THR A 256 8.85 8.88 6.45
C THR A 256 10.22 8.72 5.80
N PHE A 257 10.64 7.48 5.49
CA PHE A 257 11.88 7.24 4.76
C PHE A 257 11.97 8.03 3.47
N ALA A 258 10.94 7.93 2.61
CA ALA A 258 10.94 8.60 1.32
C ALA A 258 10.96 10.13 1.45
N SER A 259 10.14 10.68 2.37
CA SER A 259 10.05 12.13 2.56
C SER A 259 11.32 12.72 3.19
N LEU A 260 11.89 12.05 4.21
CA LEU A 260 13.15 12.48 4.82
C LEU A 260 14.32 12.35 3.85
N SER A 261 14.37 11.29 3.04
CA SER A 261 15.41 11.15 2.02
C SER A 261 15.36 12.28 0.99
N LEU A 262 14.15 12.65 0.52
CA LEU A 262 13.98 13.80 -0.39
C LEU A 262 14.37 15.12 0.26
N SER A 263 13.97 15.35 1.53
CA SER A 263 14.34 16.56 2.28
C SER A 263 15.85 16.67 2.51
N ASN A 264 16.56 15.54 2.48
CA ASN A 264 18.02 15.48 2.57
C ASN A 264 18.69 15.35 1.18
N HIS A 265 18.02 15.84 0.13
CA HIS A 265 18.54 15.93 -1.25
C HIS A 265 18.97 14.60 -1.89
N VAL A 266 18.47 13.45 -1.39
CA VAL A 266 18.68 12.17 -2.07
C VAL A 266 17.91 12.15 -3.38
N PRO A 267 18.55 11.84 -4.53
CA PRO A 267 17.88 11.80 -5.82
C PRO A 267 16.68 10.84 -5.83
N ILE A 268 15.58 11.25 -6.46
CA ILE A 268 14.33 10.49 -6.48
C ILE A 268 14.50 9.11 -7.14
N GLU A 269 15.41 8.96 -8.08
CA GLU A 269 15.77 7.71 -8.74
C GLU A 269 16.41 6.74 -7.74
N SER A 270 17.29 7.23 -6.88
CA SER A 270 17.91 6.45 -5.81
C SER A 270 16.87 6.00 -4.80
N ILE A 271 15.95 6.89 -4.40
CA ILE A 271 14.83 6.55 -3.50
C ILE A 271 13.92 5.51 -4.15
N SER A 272 13.60 5.66 -5.44
CA SER A 272 12.79 4.70 -6.19
C SER A 272 13.41 3.31 -6.19
N LYS A 273 14.73 3.21 -6.39
CA LYS A 273 15.49 1.97 -6.34
C LYS A 273 15.53 1.35 -4.94
N MET A 274 15.76 2.16 -3.91
CA MET A 274 15.72 1.70 -2.51
C MET A 274 14.33 1.19 -2.13
N LEU A 275 13.28 1.87 -2.58
CA LEU A 275 11.91 1.46 -2.35
C LEU A 275 11.47 0.27 -3.23
N GLY A 276 12.23 -0.15 -4.23
CA GLY A 276 11.85 -1.19 -5.20
C GLY A 276 10.56 -0.83 -5.94
N HIS A 277 10.47 0.39 -6.47
CA HIS A 277 9.38 0.80 -7.35
C HIS A 277 9.76 0.53 -8.81
N SER A 278 8.92 -0.23 -9.52
CA SER A 278 9.07 -0.45 -10.96
C SER A 278 8.77 0.81 -11.81
N ASP A 279 8.02 1.76 -11.24
CA ASP A 279 7.63 3.00 -11.87
C ASP A 279 7.95 4.18 -10.94
N ILE A 280 8.80 5.09 -11.40
CA ILE A 280 9.23 6.29 -10.65
C ILE A 280 8.05 7.19 -10.26
N ARG A 281 6.96 7.18 -11.05
CA ARG A 281 5.72 7.90 -10.73
C ARG A 281 5.16 7.52 -9.35
N THR A 282 5.42 6.30 -8.91
CA THR A 282 5.06 5.86 -7.55
C THR A 282 5.87 6.59 -6.47
N THR A 283 7.09 7.03 -6.79
CA THR A 283 7.96 7.81 -5.89
C THR A 283 7.66 9.30 -5.98
N GLN A 284 7.25 9.80 -7.14
CA GLN A 284 6.90 11.22 -7.36
C GLN A 284 5.78 11.72 -6.46
N ILE A 285 4.96 10.84 -5.88
CA ILE A 285 3.96 11.23 -4.88
C ILE A 285 4.58 11.85 -3.61
N TYR A 286 5.85 11.57 -3.32
CA TYR A 286 6.60 12.16 -2.22
C TYR A 286 7.27 13.48 -2.62
N ALA A 287 7.48 13.70 -3.91
CA ALA A 287 8.11 14.88 -4.48
C ALA A 287 7.17 16.10 -4.56
N LYS A 288 6.00 16.07 -3.89
CA LYS A 288 5.25 17.29 -3.62
C LYS A 288 6.12 18.16 -2.72
N THR A 289 6.88 18.98 -3.40
CA THR A 289 7.94 19.82 -2.87
C THR A 289 7.35 20.71 -1.79
N GLN A 290 7.87 20.62 -0.59
CA GLN A 290 7.57 21.61 0.43
C GLN A 290 8.16 22.93 -0.06
N ASP A 291 7.43 24.04 0.08
CA ASP A 291 7.89 25.38 -0.32
C ASP A 291 9.29 25.68 0.25
N LYS A 292 9.59 25.14 1.42
CA LYS A 292 10.91 25.21 2.06
C LYS A 292 12.02 24.59 1.19
N THR A 293 11.81 23.42 0.61
CA THR A 293 12.79 22.73 -0.25
C THR A 293 13.03 23.53 -1.55
N VAL A 294 11.96 24.08 -2.16
CA VAL A 294 12.07 24.96 -3.32
C VAL A 294 12.92 26.20 -2.98
N TYR A 295 12.68 26.79 -1.81
CA TYR A 295 13.44 27.95 -1.37
C TYR A 295 14.91 27.62 -1.09
N GLU A 296 15.21 26.47 -0.49
CA GLU A 296 16.56 25.99 -0.20
C GLU A 296 17.32 25.65 -1.47
N ASP A 297 16.69 24.97 -2.43
CA ASP A 297 17.28 24.67 -3.74
C ASP A 297 17.63 25.96 -4.50
N MET A 298 16.73 26.94 -4.48
CA MET A 298 16.95 28.24 -5.10
C MET A 298 17.97 29.12 -4.32
N ALA A 299 18.13 28.90 -3.02
CA ALA A 299 19.13 29.64 -2.23
C ALA A 299 20.56 29.35 -2.70
N THR A 300 20.85 28.16 -3.18
CA THR A 300 22.16 27.83 -3.77
C THR A 300 22.41 28.60 -5.07
N MET A 301 21.39 28.71 -5.90
CA MET A 301 21.44 29.46 -7.14
C MET A 301 21.53 30.97 -6.86
N ARG A 302 20.79 31.48 -5.90
CA ARG A 302 20.82 32.85 -5.43
C ARG A 302 22.23 33.27 -4.96
N ARG A 303 22.86 32.49 -4.08
CA ARG A 303 24.24 32.75 -3.63
C ARG A 303 25.24 32.86 -4.79
N LYS A 304 25.04 32.05 -5.84
CA LYS A 304 25.93 32.05 -7.02
C LYS A 304 25.76 33.27 -7.90
N PHE A 305 24.55 33.85 -7.97
CA PHE A 305 24.20 34.96 -8.84
C PHE A 305 24.15 36.31 -8.12
N ASP A 306 23.82 36.37 -6.83
CA ASP A 306 23.87 37.61 -6.03
C ASP A 306 25.33 38.17 -5.96
N CYS A 307 26.34 37.30 -6.05
CA CYS A 307 27.73 37.70 -6.16
C CYS A 307 28.12 38.34 -7.55
N VAL A 308 27.29 38.11 -8.56
CA VAL A 308 27.57 38.62 -9.94
C VAL A 308 26.92 39.97 -10.17
N MET A 309 25.92 40.36 -9.39
CA MET A 309 25.15 41.61 -9.55
C MET A 309 25.68 42.78 -8.73
N ILE A 310 26.76 42.61 -7.96
CA ILE A 310 27.34 43.64 -7.08
C ILE A 310 28.69 44.17 -7.62
N ASN A 311 29.00 43.94 -8.88
CA ASN A 311 30.17 44.56 -9.57
C ASN A 311 29.73 45.48 -10.67
#